data_67c0e23dad4f128bc0a9a95ab703bd59
#
_entry.id   67c0e23dad4f128bc0a9a95ab703bd59
#
_cell.length_a   1.000
_cell.length_b   1.000
_cell.length_c   1.000
_cell.angle_alpha   90.00
_cell.angle_beta   90.00
_cell.angle_gamma   90.00
#
_symmetry.space_group_name_H-M   'P 1'
#
loop_
_entity.id
_entity.type
_entity.pdbx_description
1 polymer ?
#
loop_
_entity_poly.entity_id
_entity_poly.type
_entity_poly.pdbx_seq_one_letter_code
_entity_poly.pdbx_strand_id
1 'polypeptide(L)'
;MNVLYSLQHLGYTIPPQADAGWSGEASPGPSYLDEGSGGRENEFTQRNTTFLTWNLMHLAAMLKRSGGFPAHGNQRSAWDAGARFDHPNPEYR
;
A
#
# COMPACT_ATOMS: atom_id res chain seq x y z
N MET A 1 2.24 12.63 7.72
CA MET A 1 1.62 12.64 6.44
C MET A 1 0.44 11.69 6.42
N ASN A 2 -0.60 12.10 5.81
CA ASN A 2 -1.89 11.53 6.11
C ASN A 2 -2.54 10.69 5.02
N VAL A 3 -1.97 10.68 3.81
CA VAL A 3 -2.59 9.91 2.73
C VAL A 3 -2.47 8.41 3.00
N LEU A 4 -1.27 7.94 3.42
CA LEU A 4 -1.10 6.52 3.73
C LEU A 4 -1.97 6.10 4.91
N TYR A 5 -2.02 6.91 5.95
CA TYR A 5 -2.89 6.66 7.10
C TYR A 5 -4.35 6.61 6.68
N SER A 6 -4.79 7.59 5.89
CA SER A 6 -6.19 7.66 5.46
C SER A 6 -6.58 6.48 4.59
N LEU A 7 -5.70 6.05 3.68
CA LEU A 7 -5.96 4.88 2.84
C LEU A 7 -6.08 3.62 3.69
N GLN A 8 -5.18 3.44 4.64
CA GLN A 8 -5.22 2.28 5.53
C GLN A 8 -6.50 2.28 6.37
N HIS A 9 -6.88 3.43 6.91
CA HIS A 9 -8.11 3.56 7.70
C HIS A 9 -9.36 3.21 6.90
N LEU A 10 -9.36 3.51 5.61
CA LEU A 10 -10.47 3.17 4.71
C LEU A 10 -10.47 1.70 4.27
N GLY A 11 -9.50 0.92 4.70
CA GLY A 11 -9.46 -0.50 4.40
C GLY A 11 -8.52 -0.90 3.27
N TYR A 12 -7.76 0.03 2.72
CA TYR A 12 -6.74 -0.30 1.73
C TYR A 12 -5.50 -0.87 2.41
N THR A 13 -4.87 -1.81 1.74
CA THR A 13 -3.61 -2.40 2.20
C THR A 13 -2.45 -1.67 1.53
N ILE A 14 -1.52 -1.16 2.34
CA ILE A 14 -0.39 -0.40 1.85
C ILE A 14 0.85 -1.30 1.82
N PRO A 15 1.51 -1.45 0.66
CA PRO A 15 2.74 -2.24 0.59
C PRO A 15 3.90 -1.51 1.26
N PRO A 16 4.98 -2.23 1.61
CA PRO A 16 6.17 -1.58 2.13
C PRO A 16 6.75 -0.58 1.13
N GLN A 17 7.34 0.49 1.64
CA GLN A 17 8.02 1.51 0.85
C GLN A 17 7.09 2.15 -0.19
N ALA A 18 5.87 2.46 0.21
CA ALA A 18 4.83 2.96 -0.69
C ALA A 18 4.89 4.49 -0.88
N ASP A 19 5.87 5.15 -0.30
CA ASP A 19 6.01 6.61 -0.41
C ASP A 19 7.12 6.95 -1.40
N ALA A 20 6.76 7.05 -2.65
CA ALA A 20 7.66 7.49 -3.71
C ALA A 20 7.16 8.80 -4.29
N GLY A 21 8.07 9.61 -4.81
CA GLY A 21 7.68 10.86 -5.41
C GLY A 21 8.85 11.61 -6.01
N TRP A 22 8.55 12.76 -6.57
CA TRP A 22 9.53 13.64 -7.18
C TRP A 22 9.17 15.08 -6.87
N SER A 23 10.18 15.87 -6.53
CA SER A 23 10.01 17.30 -6.30
C SER A 23 10.80 18.08 -7.35
N GLY A 24 10.11 18.90 -8.11
CA GLY A 24 10.72 19.76 -9.09
C GLY A 24 10.68 21.23 -8.64
N GLU A 25 10.93 22.12 -9.59
CA GLU A 25 10.87 23.54 -9.33
C GLU A 25 9.48 23.98 -8.89
N ALA A 26 9.42 25.03 -8.09
CA ALA A 26 8.16 25.61 -7.66
C ALA A 26 7.35 26.08 -8.85
N SER A 27 6.03 26.08 -8.69
CA SER A 27 5.06 26.35 -9.73
C SER A 27 5.25 27.71 -10.42
N PRO A 28 5.11 27.79 -11.76
CA PRO A 28 4.90 26.65 -12.65
C PRO A 28 6.23 26.03 -13.07
N GLY A 29 6.48 24.81 -12.60
CA GLY A 29 7.69 24.09 -12.94
C GLY A 29 7.43 23.03 -14.00
N PRO A 30 8.50 22.40 -14.53
CA PRO A 30 8.35 21.30 -15.47
C PRO A 30 7.78 20.06 -14.80
N SER A 31 7.14 19.21 -15.57
CA SER A 31 6.72 17.91 -15.06
C SER A 31 7.90 16.92 -15.07
N TYR A 32 7.74 15.81 -14.37
CA TYR A 32 8.79 14.81 -14.23
C TYR A 32 9.36 14.33 -15.59
N LEU A 33 8.50 14.18 -16.57
CA LEU A 33 8.91 13.66 -17.89
C LEU A 33 9.41 14.74 -18.84
N ASP A 34 9.33 16.01 -18.47
CA ASP A 34 9.76 17.09 -19.34
C ASP A 34 11.28 17.11 -19.50
N GLU A 35 11.72 17.43 -20.69
CA GLU A 35 13.14 17.58 -20.99
C GLU A 35 13.74 18.67 -20.08
N GLY A 36 14.90 18.38 -19.52
CA GLY A 36 15.57 19.32 -18.64
C GLY A 36 15.04 19.40 -17.22
N SER A 37 14.01 18.62 -16.89
CA SER A 37 13.47 18.63 -15.52
C SER A 37 14.38 17.94 -14.52
N GLY A 38 15.25 17.03 -14.96
CA GLY A 38 16.04 16.17 -14.10
C GLY A 38 15.28 15.01 -13.49
N GLY A 39 14.00 14.86 -13.79
CA GLY A 39 13.20 13.78 -13.24
C GLY A 39 13.69 12.41 -13.63
N ARG A 40 13.92 12.20 -14.91
CA ARG A 40 14.37 10.90 -15.43
C ARG A 40 15.73 10.49 -14.90
N GLU A 41 16.58 11.44 -14.57
CA GLU A 41 17.92 11.24 -14.04
C GLU A 41 17.93 11.20 -12.50
N ASN A 42 16.79 11.38 -11.86
CA ASN A 42 16.71 11.37 -10.41
C ASN A 42 16.71 9.92 -9.92
N GLU A 43 17.88 9.47 -9.51
CA GLU A 43 18.08 8.08 -9.10
C GLU A 43 17.25 7.71 -7.87
N PHE A 44 17.11 8.63 -6.93
CA PHE A 44 16.30 8.40 -5.73
C PHE A 44 14.84 8.11 -6.10
N THR A 45 14.25 8.94 -6.98
CA THR A 45 12.87 8.76 -7.42
C THR A 45 12.69 7.46 -8.20
N GLN A 46 13.61 7.17 -9.11
CA GLN A 46 13.52 5.95 -9.90
C GLN A 46 13.65 4.71 -9.03
N ARG A 47 14.60 4.72 -8.10
CA ARG A 47 14.79 3.58 -7.19
C ARG A 47 13.56 3.37 -6.31
N ASN A 48 13.06 4.42 -5.70
CA ASN A 48 11.90 4.29 -4.80
C ASN A 48 10.63 3.92 -5.55
N THR A 49 10.44 4.44 -6.75
CA THR A 49 9.31 4.04 -7.59
C THR A 49 9.42 2.58 -7.99
N THR A 50 10.61 2.12 -8.31
CA THR A 50 10.85 0.71 -8.63
C THR A 50 10.52 -0.17 -7.42
N PHE A 51 11.00 0.20 -6.25
CA PHE A 51 10.73 -0.58 -5.03
C PHE A 51 9.24 -0.61 -4.70
N LEU A 52 8.58 0.54 -4.76
CA LEU A 52 7.13 0.61 -4.57
C LEU A 52 6.40 -0.29 -5.56
N THR A 53 6.76 -0.22 -6.82
CA THR A 53 6.08 -1.00 -7.86
C THR A 53 6.23 -2.50 -7.62
N TRP A 54 7.44 -2.96 -7.32
CA TRP A 54 7.65 -4.38 -7.03
C TRP A 54 6.91 -4.82 -5.78
N ASN A 55 6.97 -4.03 -4.72
CA ASN A 55 6.27 -4.37 -3.48
C ASN A 55 4.76 -4.40 -3.69
N LEU A 56 4.23 -3.49 -4.47
CA LEU A 56 2.81 -3.49 -4.83
C LEU A 56 2.44 -4.76 -5.59
N MET A 57 3.24 -5.14 -6.59
CA MET A 57 2.98 -6.34 -7.39
C MET A 57 3.06 -7.60 -6.54
N HIS A 58 4.06 -7.69 -5.66
CA HIS A 58 4.19 -8.83 -4.76
C HIS A 58 2.99 -8.94 -3.81
N LEU A 59 2.61 -7.84 -3.19
CA LEU A 59 1.47 -7.83 -2.28
C LEU A 59 0.19 -8.21 -2.99
N ALA A 60 -0.05 -7.64 -4.17
CA ALA A 60 -1.23 -7.97 -4.96
C ALA A 60 -1.28 -9.45 -5.33
N ALA A 61 -0.14 -10.03 -5.70
CA ALA A 61 -0.08 -11.45 -6.03
C ALA A 61 -0.34 -12.33 -4.81
N MET A 62 0.19 -11.95 -3.65
CA MET A 62 -0.05 -12.69 -2.41
C MET A 62 -1.53 -12.67 -2.04
N LEU A 63 -2.16 -11.50 -2.10
CA LEU A 63 -3.58 -11.36 -1.79
C LEU A 63 -4.45 -12.13 -2.79
N LYS A 64 -4.08 -12.09 -4.06
CA LYS A 64 -4.81 -12.83 -5.08
C LYS A 64 -4.76 -14.35 -4.84
N ARG A 65 -3.59 -14.87 -4.48
CA ARG A 65 -3.42 -16.30 -4.21
C ARG A 65 -4.21 -16.76 -3.00
N SER A 66 -4.30 -15.92 -1.97
CA SER A 66 -5.03 -16.26 -0.74
C SER A 66 -6.52 -15.93 -0.82
N GLY A 67 -6.97 -15.24 -1.87
CA GLY A 67 -8.35 -14.79 -1.98
C GLY A 67 -8.66 -13.56 -1.16
N GLY A 68 -7.64 -12.83 -0.73
CA GLY A 68 -7.76 -11.65 0.13
C GLY A 68 -7.47 -11.97 1.59
N PHE A 69 -7.84 -11.08 2.48
CA PHE A 69 -7.71 -11.33 3.91
C PHE A 69 -8.80 -12.31 4.37
N PRO A 70 -8.45 -13.32 5.18
CA PRO A 70 -9.45 -14.23 5.72
C PRO A 70 -10.53 -13.49 6.51
N ALA A 71 -11.76 -13.92 6.35
CA ALA A 71 -12.90 -13.34 7.06
C ALA A 71 -13.15 -14.07 8.37
N HIS A 72 -12.20 -13.97 9.29
CA HIS A 72 -12.31 -14.62 10.60
C HIS A 72 -11.78 -13.68 11.68
N GLY A 73 -12.59 -13.40 12.65
CA GLY A 73 -12.21 -12.55 13.78
C GLY A 73 -12.27 -11.06 13.48
N ASN A 74 -12.38 -10.68 12.23
CA ASN A 74 -12.36 -9.29 11.76
C ASN A 74 -13.70 -8.86 11.13
N GLN A 75 -14.77 -9.59 11.40
CA GLN A 75 -16.08 -9.32 10.83
C GLN A 75 -17.03 -8.80 11.89
N ARG A 76 -17.70 -7.68 11.59
CA ARG A 76 -18.64 -7.06 12.51
C ARG A 76 -19.79 -7.99 12.87
N SER A 77 -20.28 -8.76 11.91
CA SER A 77 -21.37 -9.71 12.15
C SER A 77 -21.02 -10.77 13.18
N ALA A 78 -19.78 -11.29 13.12
CA ALA A 78 -19.32 -12.26 14.11
C ALA A 78 -19.15 -11.62 15.49
N TRP A 79 -18.65 -10.41 15.55
CA TRP A 79 -18.54 -9.66 16.79
C TRP A 79 -19.90 -9.46 17.44
N ASP A 80 -20.88 -9.05 16.65
CA ASP A 80 -22.24 -8.81 17.15
C ASP A 80 -22.90 -10.10 17.61
N ALA A 81 -22.47 -11.25 17.07
CA ALA A 81 -22.94 -12.56 17.48
C ALA A 81 -22.17 -13.13 18.70
N GLY A 82 -21.25 -12.37 19.27
CA GLY A 82 -20.54 -12.76 20.49
C GLY A 82 -19.13 -13.28 20.30
N ALA A 83 -18.62 -13.33 19.05
CA ALA A 83 -17.24 -13.78 18.83
C ALA A 83 -16.24 -12.81 19.46
N ARG A 84 -15.15 -13.36 20.01
CA ARG A 84 -14.05 -12.61 20.62
C ARG A 84 -12.74 -13.21 20.15
N PHE A 85 -11.62 -12.63 20.58
CA PHE A 85 -10.29 -13.06 20.14
C PHE A 85 -10.01 -14.54 20.40
N ASP A 86 -10.58 -15.09 21.44
CA ASP A 86 -10.40 -16.51 21.80
C ASP A 86 -11.26 -17.47 20.97
N HIS A 87 -12.01 -16.94 20.02
CA HIS A 87 -12.81 -17.77 19.13
C HIS A 87 -11.88 -18.63 18.23
N PRO A 88 -12.01 -19.96 18.29
CA PRO A 88 -11.02 -20.82 17.65
C PRO A 88 -11.00 -20.69 16.14
N ASN A 89 -9.79 -20.64 15.60
CA ASN A 89 -9.54 -20.70 14.16
C ASN A 89 -8.56 -21.83 13.88
N PRO A 90 -9.01 -22.90 13.24
CA PRO A 90 -8.13 -24.04 12.96
C PRO A 90 -6.97 -23.74 12.01
N GLU A 91 -7.04 -22.65 11.24
CA GLU A 91 -5.95 -22.29 10.33
C GLU A 91 -4.70 -21.82 11.04
N TYR A 92 -4.81 -21.36 12.29
CA TYR A 92 -3.69 -20.78 13.06
C TYR A 92 -3.20 -21.68 14.20
N ARG A 93 -3.32 -22.96 14.01
CA ARG A 93 -2.87 -23.97 15.00
C ARG A 93 -1.45 -24.43 14.71
#